data_86c470a65e0c880835ffafc416cedecb
#
_entry.id   86c470a65e0c880835ffafc416cedecb
#
_cell.length_a   1.000
_cell.length_b   1.000
_cell.length_c   1.000
_cell.angle_alpha   90.00
_cell.angle_beta   90.00
_cell.angle_gamma   90.00
#
_symmetry.space_group_name_H-M   'P 1'
#
loop_
_entity.id
_entity.type
_entity.pdbx_description
1 polymer ?
#
loop_
_entity_poly.entity_id
_entity_poly.type
_entity_poly.pdbx_seq_one_letter_code
_entity_poly.pdbx_strand_id
1 'polypeptide(L)'
;MDCGPSCLVMIAKHYGTHPNIEAIRKTCDLGKGGVSLLGISKAAEEIGFKTIGGRLSFDTLTSEVPLPCIIHWNQNHFVVVYKIKKHRGNQYEVYVADPGKGLITYTKEEFCEHWVSTKTNGEEKGIALLLEPTEKFYVQNDTETIPTQNRVKFLWKYLRKYRRFFIQLILGLLLGSLLQLVFPFLTQAIVDTGIGGKDIGFVWLVLLAQMMLLFSRTAIDFIRSKILLHISTRINISLISDFFIKLMKLPMKFFDTKLMGDLLQRIEDHRRVEQFLTSSSLSLLFSFFTFLVFGIVLAVYNLGIFLVFLFGTSLYAVWIILFLKKRRQLDYKYFEQAGRNRNVTYQLINGMQEIKLQGCEQRKRWEWEDVQADLFKVNLQSLNLQQIQQAGSITINEVKNILITVLAATAVIHGNMTLGMMLAVQYIIGQLNSPVEQLIQFIYS
;
A
#
# COMPACT_ATOMS: atom_id res chain seq x y z
N MET A 1 -19.08 -7.39 -2.72
CA MET A 1 -20.48 -7.09 -2.37
C MET A 1 -20.91 -5.66 -2.71
N ASP A 2 -20.01 -4.68 -2.71
CA ASP A 2 -20.33 -3.26 -2.98
C ASP A 2 -20.19 -2.83 -4.45
N CYS A 3 -20.03 -3.77 -5.39
CA CYS A 3 -19.79 -3.44 -6.80
C CYS A 3 -20.92 -2.59 -7.41
N GLY A 4 -22.18 -2.93 -7.18
CA GLY A 4 -23.33 -2.18 -7.68
C GLY A 4 -23.40 -0.74 -7.16
N PRO A 5 -23.45 -0.52 -5.84
CA PRO A 5 -23.41 0.82 -5.26
C PRO A 5 -22.19 1.64 -5.70
N SER A 6 -21.01 1.01 -5.82
CA SER A 6 -19.80 1.68 -6.29
C SER A 6 -19.88 2.11 -7.76
N CYS A 7 -20.44 1.25 -8.62
CA CYS A 7 -20.72 1.61 -10.03
C CYS A 7 -21.66 2.82 -10.13
N LEU A 8 -22.71 2.86 -9.31
CA LEU A 8 -23.64 3.98 -9.30
C LEU A 8 -22.97 5.29 -8.83
N VAL A 9 -22.11 5.22 -7.80
CA VAL A 9 -21.28 6.38 -7.37
C VAL A 9 -20.35 6.84 -8.48
N MET A 10 -19.73 5.91 -9.24
CA MET A 10 -18.85 6.26 -10.35
C MET A 10 -19.59 7.02 -11.45
N ILE A 11 -20.80 6.55 -11.81
CA ILE A 11 -21.65 7.20 -12.81
C ILE A 11 -22.13 8.56 -12.31
N ALA A 12 -22.58 8.66 -11.05
CA ALA A 12 -22.99 9.94 -10.47
C ALA A 12 -21.84 10.96 -10.46
N LYS A 13 -20.61 10.53 -10.17
CA LYS A 13 -19.41 11.37 -10.27
C LYS A 13 -19.10 11.81 -11.69
N HIS A 14 -19.34 10.96 -12.67
CA HIS A 14 -19.19 11.32 -14.08
C HIS A 14 -20.11 12.47 -14.47
N TYR A 15 -21.32 12.53 -13.91
CA TYR A 15 -22.29 13.61 -14.11
C TYR A 15 -22.13 14.79 -13.10
N GLY A 16 -21.02 14.82 -12.33
CA GLY A 16 -20.64 15.96 -11.50
C GLY A 16 -21.17 15.96 -10.07
N THR A 17 -21.83 14.87 -9.61
CA THR A 17 -22.36 14.78 -8.26
C THR A 17 -21.58 13.75 -7.41
N HIS A 18 -21.57 13.93 -6.08
CA HIS A 18 -20.82 13.08 -5.15
C HIS A 18 -21.76 12.45 -4.10
N PRO A 19 -22.64 11.51 -4.48
CA PRO A 19 -23.58 10.93 -3.54
C PRO A 19 -22.86 10.08 -2.48
N ASN A 20 -23.48 10.00 -1.31
CA ASN A 20 -22.99 9.16 -0.23
C ASN A 20 -23.18 7.67 -0.55
N ILE A 21 -22.10 6.93 -0.62
CA ILE A 21 -22.13 5.48 -0.88
C ILE A 21 -22.96 4.72 0.17
N GLU A 22 -22.99 5.18 1.44
CA GLU A 22 -23.75 4.52 2.50
C GLU A 22 -25.27 4.71 2.33
N ALA A 23 -25.70 5.86 1.81
CA ALA A 23 -27.08 6.09 1.46
C ALA A 23 -27.50 5.16 0.32
N ILE A 24 -26.70 5.10 -0.75
CA ILE A 24 -26.93 4.21 -1.89
C ILE A 24 -26.98 2.73 -1.47
N ARG A 25 -26.09 2.30 -0.56
CA ARG A 25 -26.10 0.92 -0.04
C ARG A 25 -27.44 0.56 0.64
N LYS A 26 -28.04 1.48 1.37
CA LYS A 26 -29.34 1.27 2.05
C LYS A 26 -30.46 1.08 1.05
N THR A 27 -30.45 1.87 0.00
CA THR A 27 -31.46 1.84 -1.06
C THR A 27 -31.31 0.63 -1.98
N CYS A 28 -30.08 0.19 -2.24
CA CYS A 28 -29.80 -0.98 -3.08
C CYS A 28 -30.27 -2.32 -2.48
N ASP A 29 -30.76 -2.35 -1.25
CA ASP A 29 -31.19 -3.56 -0.52
C ASP A 29 -30.13 -4.67 -0.54
N LEU A 30 -28.95 -4.34 -0.01
CA LEU A 30 -27.73 -5.17 -0.02
C LEU A 30 -27.93 -6.40 0.88
N GLY A 31 -28.03 -7.60 0.28
CA GLY A 31 -28.08 -8.88 0.99
C GLY A 31 -26.70 -9.58 1.08
N LYS A 32 -26.62 -10.71 1.79
CA LYS A 32 -25.41 -11.57 1.88
C LYS A 32 -24.92 -12.07 0.51
N GLY A 33 -25.83 -12.21 -0.47
CA GLY A 33 -25.54 -12.62 -1.85
C GLY A 33 -25.12 -11.47 -2.78
N GLY A 34 -25.01 -10.23 -2.29
CA GLY A 34 -24.69 -9.06 -3.11
C GLY A 34 -25.91 -8.19 -3.42
N VAL A 35 -25.86 -7.42 -4.50
CA VAL A 35 -26.93 -6.53 -4.97
C VAL A 35 -27.51 -7.07 -6.26
N SER A 36 -28.83 -7.03 -6.40
CA SER A 36 -29.50 -7.33 -7.66
C SER A 36 -29.48 -6.12 -8.60
N LEU A 37 -29.57 -6.37 -9.92
CA LEU A 37 -29.70 -5.30 -10.92
C LEU A 37 -30.88 -4.39 -10.64
N LEU A 38 -32.01 -4.99 -10.18
CA LEU A 38 -33.21 -4.25 -9.77
C LEU A 38 -32.95 -3.35 -8.56
N GLY A 39 -32.15 -3.80 -7.59
CA GLY A 39 -31.74 -2.99 -6.44
C GLY A 39 -30.91 -1.78 -6.86
N ILE A 40 -30.00 -1.97 -7.82
CA ILE A 40 -29.21 -0.87 -8.40
C ILE A 40 -30.10 0.12 -9.15
N SER A 41 -31.07 -0.40 -9.95
CA SER A 41 -32.01 0.43 -10.69
C SER A 41 -32.87 1.29 -9.74
N LYS A 42 -33.44 0.72 -8.69
CA LYS A 42 -34.23 1.46 -7.69
C LYS A 42 -33.40 2.55 -7.00
N ALA A 43 -32.17 2.23 -6.61
CA ALA A 43 -31.28 3.20 -6.00
C ALA A 43 -30.89 4.34 -6.97
N ALA A 44 -30.72 4.03 -8.24
CA ALA A 44 -30.44 5.03 -9.28
C ALA A 44 -31.65 5.96 -9.48
N GLU A 45 -32.87 5.43 -9.48
CA GLU A 45 -34.13 6.21 -9.61
C GLU A 45 -34.35 7.14 -8.40
N GLU A 46 -34.01 6.68 -7.18
CA GLU A 46 -34.08 7.54 -5.99
C GLU A 46 -33.11 8.72 -6.07
N ILE A 47 -31.93 8.53 -6.64
CA ILE A 47 -30.92 9.60 -6.84
C ILE A 47 -31.34 10.54 -7.97
N GLY A 48 -32.33 10.16 -8.78
CA GLY A 48 -32.83 10.98 -9.89
C GLY A 48 -32.32 10.57 -11.27
N PHE A 49 -31.86 9.34 -11.46
CA PHE A 49 -31.62 8.76 -12.78
C PHE A 49 -32.93 8.10 -13.29
N LYS A 50 -33.10 8.10 -14.60
CA LYS A 50 -34.00 7.20 -15.28
C LYS A 50 -33.24 5.95 -15.69
N THR A 51 -33.79 4.76 -15.42
CA THR A 51 -33.05 3.51 -15.66
C THR A 51 -33.78 2.59 -16.62
N ILE A 52 -33.05 1.90 -17.49
CA ILE A 52 -33.55 0.86 -18.37
C ILE A 52 -32.58 -0.32 -18.28
N GLY A 53 -33.06 -1.46 -17.77
CA GLY A 53 -32.31 -2.71 -17.73
C GLY A 53 -32.72 -3.65 -18.88
N GLY A 54 -31.74 -4.23 -19.57
CA GLY A 54 -32.04 -5.12 -20.68
C GLY A 54 -30.89 -6.06 -21.04
N ARG A 55 -31.22 -7.00 -21.95
CA ARG A 55 -30.24 -7.87 -22.61
C ARG A 55 -29.94 -7.30 -23.98
N LEU A 56 -28.68 -6.99 -24.25
CA LEU A 56 -28.23 -6.31 -25.46
C LEU A 56 -27.16 -7.14 -26.17
N SER A 57 -27.11 -7.02 -27.50
CA SER A 57 -25.98 -7.50 -28.29
C SER A 57 -24.78 -6.51 -28.20
N PHE A 58 -23.59 -6.92 -28.58
CA PHE A 58 -22.44 -6.03 -28.61
C PHE A 58 -22.62 -4.88 -29.60
N ASP A 59 -23.28 -5.14 -30.73
CA ASP A 59 -23.54 -4.13 -31.75
C ASP A 59 -24.54 -3.07 -31.26
N THR A 60 -25.59 -3.47 -30.53
CA THR A 60 -26.53 -2.55 -29.86
C THR A 60 -25.83 -1.74 -28.77
N LEU A 61 -24.95 -2.37 -27.98
CA LEU A 61 -24.16 -1.68 -26.96
C LEU A 61 -23.27 -0.58 -27.54
N THR A 62 -22.75 -0.79 -28.76
CA THR A 62 -21.84 0.18 -29.40
C THR A 62 -22.55 1.27 -30.18
N SER A 63 -23.75 1.02 -30.71
CA SER A 63 -24.44 1.95 -31.62
C SER A 63 -25.56 2.75 -30.95
N GLU A 64 -26.25 2.21 -29.94
CA GLU A 64 -27.53 2.77 -29.44
C GLU A 64 -27.47 3.12 -27.94
N VAL A 65 -26.50 2.59 -27.19
CA VAL A 65 -26.45 2.75 -25.72
C VAL A 65 -25.75 4.01 -25.31
N PRO A 66 -26.39 4.87 -24.50
CA PRO A 66 -25.71 6.01 -23.90
C PRO A 66 -24.68 5.51 -22.86
N LEU A 67 -23.46 6.02 -22.95
CA LEU A 67 -22.38 5.75 -21.98
C LEU A 67 -22.24 6.92 -21.01
N PRO A 68 -21.94 6.67 -19.73
CA PRO A 68 -21.60 5.38 -19.11
C PRO A 68 -22.81 4.52 -18.74
N CYS A 69 -22.66 3.18 -18.81
CA CYS A 69 -23.66 2.22 -18.40
C CYS A 69 -23.08 1.17 -17.45
N ILE A 70 -23.92 0.53 -16.63
CA ILE A 70 -23.52 -0.59 -15.75
C ILE A 70 -23.78 -1.90 -16.48
N ILE A 71 -22.82 -2.80 -16.48
CA ILE A 71 -22.95 -4.14 -17.07
C ILE A 71 -22.74 -5.24 -16.02
N HIS A 72 -23.39 -6.38 -16.23
CA HIS A 72 -23.23 -7.57 -15.39
C HIS A 72 -22.06 -8.39 -15.90
N TRP A 73 -21.02 -8.52 -15.12
CA TRP A 73 -19.73 -9.08 -15.45
C TRP A 73 -19.55 -10.45 -14.80
N ASN A 74 -19.11 -11.45 -15.54
CA ASN A 74 -18.93 -12.83 -15.06
C ASN A 74 -20.15 -13.37 -14.27
N GLN A 75 -21.33 -12.87 -14.50
CA GLN A 75 -22.59 -13.23 -13.82
C GLN A 75 -22.59 -13.07 -12.27
N ASN A 76 -21.59 -12.44 -11.70
CA ASN A 76 -21.45 -12.26 -10.25
C ASN A 76 -20.91 -10.88 -9.83
N HIS A 77 -20.59 -10.00 -10.78
CA HIS A 77 -19.98 -8.71 -10.55
C HIS A 77 -20.63 -7.61 -11.40
N PHE A 78 -20.50 -6.34 -11.00
CA PHE A 78 -20.95 -5.19 -11.78
C PHE A 78 -19.78 -4.27 -12.06
N VAL A 79 -19.68 -3.79 -13.30
CA VAL A 79 -18.66 -2.83 -13.75
C VAL A 79 -19.30 -1.75 -14.63
N VAL A 80 -18.61 -0.64 -14.82
CA VAL A 80 -19.09 0.49 -15.65
C VAL A 80 -18.33 0.50 -16.97
N VAL A 81 -19.06 0.48 -18.09
CA VAL A 81 -18.50 0.81 -19.40
C VAL A 81 -18.67 2.30 -19.61
N TYR A 82 -17.54 3.03 -19.76
CA TYR A 82 -17.59 4.49 -19.89
C TYR A 82 -17.17 5.01 -21.27
N LYS A 83 -16.56 4.16 -22.10
CA LYS A 83 -16.15 4.53 -23.45
C LYS A 83 -15.93 3.30 -24.31
N ILE A 84 -16.31 3.38 -25.58
CA ILE A 84 -15.98 2.37 -26.61
C ILE A 84 -15.35 3.10 -27.79
N LYS A 85 -14.21 2.61 -28.28
CA LYS A 85 -13.55 3.13 -29.48
C LYS A 85 -13.53 2.08 -30.57
N LYS A 86 -13.89 2.48 -31.80
CA LYS A 86 -13.77 1.66 -33.00
C LYS A 86 -12.49 2.05 -33.73
N HIS A 87 -11.64 1.08 -34.00
CA HIS A 87 -10.42 1.21 -34.81
C HIS A 87 -10.64 0.74 -36.25
N ARG A 88 -9.68 1.03 -37.15
CA ARG A 88 -9.71 0.53 -38.54
C ARG A 88 -9.66 -1.00 -38.54
N GLY A 89 -10.54 -1.67 -39.32
CA GLY A 89 -10.57 -3.13 -39.42
C GLY A 89 -11.52 -3.85 -38.47
N ASN A 90 -12.57 -3.16 -37.98
CA ASN A 90 -13.59 -3.74 -37.08
C ASN A 90 -13.07 -4.16 -35.69
N GLN A 91 -11.92 -3.64 -35.27
CA GLN A 91 -11.38 -3.81 -33.94
C GLN A 91 -12.03 -2.78 -33.00
N TYR A 92 -12.42 -3.23 -31.81
CA TYR A 92 -13.01 -2.39 -30.77
C TYR A 92 -12.19 -2.45 -29.50
N GLU A 93 -12.00 -1.32 -28.87
CA GLU A 93 -11.48 -1.19 -27.51
C GLU A 93 -12.60 -0.74 -26.59
N VAL A 94 -12.87 -1.52 -25.56
CA VAL A 94 -13.88 -1.24 -24.54
C VAL A 94 -13.19 -0.81 -23.26
N TYR A 95 -13.52 0.39 -22.80
CA TYR A 95 -12.98 1.00 -21.60
C TYR A 95 -13.92 0.75 -20.42
N VAL A 96 -13.45 -0.01 -19.45
CA VAL A 96 -14.23 -0.46 -18.30
C VAL A 96 -13.66 0.12 -17.02
N ALA A 97 -14.52 0.66 -16.16
CA ALA A 97 -14.18 1.03 -14.80
C ALA A 97 -14.73 -0.04 -13.84
N ASP A 98 -13.82 -0.84 -13.29
CA ASP A 98 -14.11 -1.89 -12.32
C ASP A 98 -13.92 -1.36 -10.90
N PRO A 99 -14.92 -1.40 -10.02
CA PRO A 99 -14.79 -0.98 -8.62
C PRO A 99 -13.66 -1.69 -7.84
N GLY A 100 -13.34 -2.93 -8.23
CA GLY A 100 -12.31 -3.74 -7.58
C GLY A 100 -10.92 -3.63 -8.21
N LYS A 101 -10.85 -3.33 -9.52
CA LYS A 101 -9.60 -3.40 -10.31
C LYS A 101 -9.17 -2.05 -10.89
N GLY A 102 -10.03 -1.04 -10.89
CA GLY A 102 -9.78 0.28 -11.48
C GLY A 102 -10.11 0.37 -12.96
N LEU A 103 -9.40 1.21 -13.71
CA LEU A 103 -9.65 1.43 -15.15
C LEU A 103 -8.89 0.38 -15.98
N ILE A 104 -9.63 -0.37 -16.79
CA ILE A 104 -9.11 -1.45 -17.63
C ILE A 104 -9.63 -1.28 -19.05
N THR A 105 -8.83 -1.65 -20.03
CA THR A 105 -9.20 -1.68 -21.45
C THR A 105 -9.20 -3.11 -21.94
N TYR A 106 -10.26 -3.54 -22.60
CA TYR A 106 -10.44 -4.87 -23.17
C TYR A 106 -10.60 -4.79 -24.67
N THR A 107 -10.17 -5.83 -25.39
CA THR A 107 -10.57 -6.08 -26.77
C THR A 107 -12.03 -6.54 -26.85
N LYS A 108 -12.66 -6.52 -28.03
CA LYS A 108 -14.04 -6.99 -28.20
C LYS A 108 -14.20 -8.45 -27.72
N GLU A 109 -13.26 -9.30 -28.10
CA GLU A 109 -13.27 -10.73 -27.79
C GLU A 109 -13.20 -10.98 -26.28
N GLU A 110 -12.22 -10.38 -25.61
CA GLU A 110 -12.06 -10.47 -24.15
C GLU A 110 -13.26 -9.89 -23.39
N PHE A 111 -13.81 -8.78 -23.89
CA PHE A 111 -15.00 -8.17 -23.28
C PHE A 111 -16.22 -9.08 -23.39
N CYS A 112 -16.47 -9.64 -24.58
CA CYS A 112 -17.61 -10.54 -24.82
C CYS A 112 -17.51 -11.83 -24.00
N GLU A 113 -16.31 -12.39 -23.83
CA GLU A 113 -16.08 -13.59 -23.01
C GLU A 113 -16.58 -13.42 -21.58
N HIS A 114 -16.42 -12.22 -21.01
CA HIS A 114 -16.82 -11.92 -19.63
C HIS A 114 -18.24 -11.35 -19.50
N TRP A 115 -18.77 -10.71 -20.55
CA TRP A 115 -20.04 -10.00 -20.50
C TRP A 115 -21.23 -10.84 -20.98
N VAL A 116 -21.04 -11.68 -22.00
CA VAL A 116 -22.11 -12.49 -22.59
C VAL A 116 -22.65 -13.48 -21.55
N SER A 117 -23.94 -13.40 -21.30
CA SER A 117 -24.63 -14.26 -20.33
C SER A 117 -25.57 -15.29 -20.96
N THR A 118 -26.01 -15.05 -22.22
CA THR A 118 -27.02 -15.88 -22.89
C THR A 118 -26.78 -15.91 -24.41
N LYS A 119 -26.98 -17.07 -25.01
CA LYS A 119 -27.09 -17.23 -26.48
C LYS A 119 -28.53 -17.54 -26.83
N THR A 120 -29.23 -16.61 -27.47
CA THR A 120 -30.65 -16.77 -27.87
C THR A 120 -30.72 -16.54 -29.36
N ASN A 121 -31.25 -17.52 -30.12
CA ASN A 121 -31.39 -17.49 -31.57
C ASN A 121 -30.08 -17.23 -32.34
N GLY A 122 -28.92 -17.71 -31.83
CA GLY A 122 -27.62 -17.50 -32.46
C GLY A 122 -26.97 -16.14 -32.13
N GLU A 123 -27.65 -15.24 -31.42
CA GLU A 123 -27.10 -13.97 -30.97
C GLU A 123 -26.55 -14.05 -29.53
N GLU A 124 -25.37 -13.55 -29.33
CA GLU A 124 -24.73 -13.42 -28.00
C GLU A 124 -25.22 -12.14 -27.33
N LYS A 125 -25.86 -12.27 -26.14
CA LYS A 125 -26.43 -11.14 -25.39
C LYS A 125 -25.87 -11.08 -23.99
N GLY A 126 -25.51 -9.86 -23.54
CA GLY A 126 -25.12 -9.54 -22.20
C GLY A 126 -26.13 -8.61 -21.52
N ILE A 127 -26.11 -8.56 -20.20
CA ILE A 127 -27.01 -7.74 -19.38
C ILE A 127 -26.36 -6.36 -19.14
N ALA A 128 -27.14 -5.30 -19.40
CA ALA A 128 -26.75 -3.93 -19.12
C ALA A 128 -27.90 -3.14 -18.44
N LEU A 129 -27.50 -2.17 -17.61
CA LEU A 129 -28.37 -1.16 -17.01
C LEU A 129 -27.93 0.20 -17.52
N LEU A 130 -28.83 0.84 -18.28
CA LEU A 130 -28.65 2.17 -18.84
C LEU A 130 -29.16 3.20 -17.83
N LEU A 131 -28.42 4.33 -17.71
CA LEU A 131 -28.74 5.38 -16.78
C LEU A 131 -28.68 6.74 -17.48
N GLU A 132 -29.78 7.51 -17.40
CA GLU A 132 -29.85 8.88 -17.87
C GLU A 132 -30.19 9.81 -16.71
N PRO A 133 -29.41 10.89 -16.48
CA PRO A 133 -29.72 11.84 -15.42
C PRO A 133 -30.97 12.65 -15.80
N THR A 134 -31.92 12.78 -14.85
CA THR A 134 -33.11 13.64 -14.99
C THR A 134 -32.86 15.01 -14.33
N GLU A 135 -33.74 15.98 -14.53
CA GLU A 135 -33.67 17.28 -13.85
C GLU A 135 -33.61 17.12 -12.32
N LYS A 136 -34.30 16.11 -11.79
CA LYS A 136 -34.32 15.79 -10.37
C LYS A 136 -32.91 15.43 -9.83
N PHE A 137 -32.06 14.81 -10.65
CA PHE A 137 -30.69 14.45 -10.30
C PHE A 137 -29.83 15.68 -9.97
N TYR A 138 -29.98 16.77 -10.71
CA TYR A 138 -29.21 18.00 -10.50
C TYR A 138 -29.75 18.83 -9.34
N VAL A 139 -31.07 18.84 -9.11
CA VAL A 139 -31.71 19.65 -8.04
C VAL A 139 -31.48 19.04 -6.64
N GLN A 140 -31.46 17.72 -6.53
CA GLN A 140 -31.39 17.02 -5.24
C GLN A 140 -29.98 16.97 -4.62
N ASN A 141 -28.94 17.23 -5.42
CA ASN A 141 -27.55 17.04 -5.03
C ASN A 141 -26.82 18.31 -4.56
N ASP A 142 -27.46 19.47 -4.55
CA ASP A 142 -26.86 20.70 -4.03
C ASP A 142 -26.84 20.78 -2.47
N THR A 143 -27.44 19.81 -1.77
CA THR A 143 -27.71 19.92 -0.32
C THR A 143 -26.91 18.98 0.58
N GLU A 144 -26.15 18.01 0.08
CA GLU A 144 -25.40 17.09 0.96
C GLU A 144 -23.91 16.99 0.62
N THR A 145 -23.16 18.06 0.80
CA THR A 145 -21.73 17.95 1.06
C THR A 145 -21.54 17.43 2.50
N ILE A 146 -21.38 16.13 2.65
CA ILE A 146 -20.92 15.57 3.93
C ILE A 146 -19.54 16.16 4.20
N PRO A 147 -19.34 16.85 5.35
CA PRO A 147 -18.03 17.33 5.71
C PRO A 147 -17.10 16.11 5.78
N THR A 148 -16.08 16.11 4.94
CA THR A 148 -14.95 15.20 5.08
C THR A 148 -14.36 15.45 6.47
N GLN A 149 -14.92 14.77 7.48
CA GLN A 149 -14.36 14.80 8.82
C GLN A 149 -12.87 14.48 8.64
N ASN A 150 -12.04 15.43 9.02
CA ASN A 150 -10.59 15.32 8.93
C ASN A 150 -10.17 14.00 9.60
N ARG A 151 -10.01 12.95 8.79
CA ARG A 151 -9.65 11.59 9.24
C ARG A 151 -8.40 11.62 10.11
N VAL A 152 -7.50 12.55 9.82
CA VAL A 152 -6.29 12.81 10.59
C VAL A 152 -6.59 13.36 12.00
N LYS A 153 -7.64 14.21 12.15
CA LYS A 153 -8.02 14.78 13.46
C LYS A 153 -8.52 13.74 14.46
N PHE A 154 -9.16 12.67 13.95
CA PHE A 154 -9.58 11.54 14.77
C PHE A 154 -8.38 10.78 15.35
N LEU A 155 -7.37 10.49 14.53
CA LEU A 155 -6.14 9.79 14.95
C LEU A 155 -5.31 10.64 15.92
N TRP A 156 -5.27 11.97 15.72
CA TRP A 156 -4.57 12.90 16.61
C TRP A 156 -5.10 12.88 18.06
N LYS A 157 -6.38 12.59 18.25
CA LYS A 157 -6.98 12.44 19.59
C LYS A 157 -6.32 11.32 20.41
N TYR A 158 -6.01 10.19 19.77
CA TYR A 158 -5.34 9.06 20.44
C TYR A 158 -3.87 9.37 20.74
N LEU A 159 -3.17 10.01 19.81
CA LEU A 159 -1.75 10.39 19.98
C LEU A 159 -1.57 11.45 21.10
N ARG A 160 -2.46 12.42 21.18
CA ARG A 160 -2.37 13.51 22.17
C ARG A 160 -2.39 13.00 23.62
N LYS A 161 -3.09 11.90 23.89
CA LYS A 161 -3.14 11.28 25.22
C LYS A 161 -1.78 10.80 25.70
N TYR A 162 -0.91 10.38 24.76
CA TYR A 162 0.41 9.80 25.04
C TYR A 162 1.56 10.75 24.74
N ARG A 163 1.32 12.07 24.64
CA ARG A 163 2.32 13.08 24.25
C ARG A 163 3.62 13.02 25.06
N ARG A 164 3.58 12.69 26.34
CA ARG A 164 4.77 12.57 27.20
C ARG A 164 5.68 11.44 26.73
N PHE A 165 5.13 10.30 26.41
CA PHE A 165 5.89 9.16 25.90
C PHE A 165 6.45 9.44 24.50
N PHE A 166 5.70 10.14 23.63
CA PHE A 166 6.23 10.57 22.32
C PHE A 166 7.39 11.54 22.47
N ILE A 167 7.34 12.47 23.41
CA ILE A 167 8.47 13.36 23.72
C ILE A 167 9.68 12.55 24.21
N GLN A 168 9.48 11.57 25.10
CA GLN A 168 10.56 10.69 25.55
C GLN A 168 11.17 9.87 24.40
N LEU A 169 10.34 9.38 23.48
CA LEU A 169 10.81 8.69 22.28
C LEU A 169 11.64 9.60 21.39
N ILE A 170 11.20 10.83 21.14
CA ILE A 170 11.92 11.82 20.33
C ILE A 170 13.24 12.19 21.02
N LEU A 171 13.23 12.43 22.32
CA LEU A 171 14.47 12.71 23.09
C LEU A 171 15.45 11.51 23.03
N GLY A 172 14.94 10.29 23.17
CA GLY A 172 15.75 9.08 23.02
C GLY A 172 16.33 8.93 21.62
N LEU A 173 15.58 9.28 20.57
CA LEU A 173 16.04 9.29 19.18
C LEU A 173 17.15 10.34 18.98
N LEU A 174 16.94 11.56 19.47
CA LEU A 174 17.94 12.64 19.39
C LEU A 174 19.22 12.25 20.13
N LEU A 175 19.11 11.75 21.34
CA LEU A 175 20.26 11.33 22.13
C LEU A 175 21.00 10.15 21.47
N GLY A 176 20.27 9.15 20.99
CA GLY A 176 20.84 8.01 20.25
C GLY A 176 21.59 8.43 18.98
N SER A 177 21.03 9.36 18.20
CA SER A 177 21.69 9.88 17.00
C SER A 177 22.91 10.76 17.30
N LEU A 178 22.87 11.54 18.38
CA LEU A 178 24.05 12.31 18.85
C LEU A 178 25.17 11.39 19.30
N LEU A 179 24.86 10.34 20.07
CA LEU A 179 25.88 9.33 20.44
C LEU A 179 26.45 8.63 19.20
N GLN A 180 25.60 8.31 18.23
CA GLN A 180 26.03 7.70 16.98
C GLN A 180 26.94 8.61 16.14
N LEU A 181 26.72 9.93 16.20
CA LEU A 181 27.53 10.92 15.52
C LEU A 181 28.99 10.98 16.04
N VAL A 182 29.22 10.61 17.29
CA VAL A 182 30.57 10.60 17.88
C VAL A 182 31.44 9.49 17.28
N PHE A 183 30.87 8.38 16.83
CA PHE A 183 31.64 7.23 16.33
C PHE A 183 32.59 7.54 15.16
N PRO A 184 32.20 8.26 14.09
CA PRO A 184 33.10 8.61 13.00
C PRO A 184 34.33 9.40 13.48
N PHE A 185 34.12 10.34 14.41
CA PHE A 185 35.20 11.18 14.95
C PHE A 185 36.15 10.36 15.82
N LEU A 186 35.66 9.41 16.61
CA LEU A 186 36.51 8.50 17.37
C LEU A 186 37.31 7.56 16.44
N THR A 187 36.68 7.07 15.35
CA THR A 187 37.38 6.27 14.34
C THR A 187 38.48 7.07 13.66
N GLN A 188 38.21 8.33 13.32
CA GLN A 188 39.22 9.26 12.80
C GLN A 188 40.35 9.46 13.80
N ALA A 189 40.07 9.73 15.09
CA ALA A 189 41.04 9.98 16.12
C ALA A 189 41.98 8.77 16.37
N ILE A 190 41.45 7.52 16.30
CA ILE A 190 42.28 6.31 16.39
C ILE A 190 43.38 6.34 15.33
N VAL A 191 43.01 6.69 14.09
CA VAL A 191 43.92 6.60 12.94
C VAL A 191 44.88 7.78 12.93
N ASP A 192 44.37 9.00 13.05
CA ASP A 192 45.18 10.21 12.88
C ASP A 192 46.09 10.46 14.10
N THR A 193 45.58 10.25 15.33
CA THR A 193 46.30 10.52 16.55
C THR A 193 46.92 9.25 17.13
N GLY A 194 46.15 8.15 17.24
CA GLY A 194 46.62 6.91 17.84
C GLY A 194 47.68 6.20 16.99
N ILE A 195 47.38 5.90 15.73
CA ILE A 195 48.30 5.20 14.82
C ILE A 195 49.38 6.17 14.34
N GLY A 196 49.02 7.38 13.92
CA GLY A 196 49.94 8.40 13.46
C GLY A 196 50.94 8.81 14.55
N GLY A 197 50.52 8.95 15.80
CA GLY A 197 51.33 9.25 16.97
C GLY A 197 52.02 8.03 17.61
N LYS A 198 51.72 6.79 17.12
CA LYS A 198 52.22 5.53 17.72
C LYS A 198 51.87 5.39 19.21
N ASP A 199 50.74 5.99 19.64
CA ASP A 199 50.30 6.00 21.04
C ASP A 199 49.23 4.91 21.27
N ILE A 200 49.70 3.77 21.81
CA ILE A 200 48.81 2.64 22.14
C ILE A 200 47.90 3.01 23.31
N GLY A 201 48.35 3.86 24.26
CA GLY A 201 47.51 4.29 25.38
C GLY A 201 46.29 5.07 24.91
N PHE A 202 46.46 5.97 23.94
CA PHE A 202 45.36 6.70 23.32
C PHE A 202 44.37 5.76 22.58
N VAL A 203 44.89 4.73 21.89
CA VAL A 203 44.02 3.72 21.21
C VAL A 203 43.14 2.99 22.22
N TRP A 204 43.70 2.56 23.37
CA TRP A 204 42.93 1.92 24.44
C TRP A 204 41.88 2.86 25.05
N LEU A 205 42.19 4.12 25.23
CA LEU A 205 41.27 5.13 25.74
C LEU A 205 40.06 5.31 24.78
N VAL A 206 40.35 5.44 23.49
CA VAL A 206 39.24 5.56 22.48
C VAL A 206 38.42 4.30 22.37
N LEU A 207 39.04 3.11 22.49
CA LEU A 207 38.32 1.84 22.55
C LEU A 207 37.31 1.81 23.72
N LEU A 208 37.78 2.20 24.94
CA LEU A 208 36.89 2.29 26.10
C LEU A 208 35.75 3.28 25.87
N ALA A 209 36.03 4.44 25.25
CA ALA A 209 35.03 5.43 24.90
C ALA A 209 33.97 4.85 23.89
N GLN A 210 34.43 4.13 22.86
CA GLN A 210 33.54 3.48 21.91
C GLN A 210 32.69 2.41 22.56
N MET A 211 33.25 1.59 23.47
CA MET A 211 32.48 0.58 24.21
C MET A 211 31.44 1.22 25.11
N MET A 212 31.76 2.30 25.81
CA MET A 212 30.84 3.04 26.66
C MET A 212 29.70 3.64 25.84
N LEU A 213 30.01 4.22 24.67
CA LEU A 213 28.97 4.72 23.73
C LEU A 213 28.08 3.60 23.20
N LEU A 214 28.66 2.44 22.87
CA LEU A 214 27.88 1.26 22.41
C LEU A 214 26.87 0.81 23.48
N PHE A 215 27.33 0.65 24.74
CA PHE A 215 26.43 0.26 25.83
C PHE A 215 25.36 1.31 26.10
N SER A 216 25.72 2.60 26.07
CA SER A 216 24.80 3.72 26.25
C SER A 216 23.70 3.71 25.15
N ARG A 217 24.11 3.54 23.89
CA ARG A 217 23.18 3.45 22.75
C ARG A 217 22.25 2.24 22.90
N THR A 218 22.81 1.07 23.23
CA THR A 218 22.01 -0.15 23.43
C THR A 218 20.99 0.03 24.55
N ALA A 219 21.36 0.66 25.64
CA ALA A 219 20.45 0.96 26.74
C ALA A 219 19.30 1.90 26.30
N ILE A 220 19.61 2.94 25.52
CA ILE A 220 18.61 3.84 24.94
C ILE A 220 17.67 3.09 24.01
N ASP A 221 18.19 2.20 23.17
CA ASP A 221 17.36 1.40 22.25
C ASP A 221 16.43 0.43 23.00
N PHE A 222 16.87 -0.18 24.10
CA PHE A 222 16.02 -0.99 24.97
C PHE A 222 14.91 -0.17 25.63
N ILE A 223 15.22 1.00 26.17
CA ILE A 223 14.22 1.89 26.79
C ILE A 223 13.20 2.33 25.73
N ARG A 224 13.67 2.75 24.55
CA ARG A 224 12.84 3.15 23.41
C ARG A 224 11.88 2.04 22.99
N SER A 225 12.39 0.81 22.85
CA SER A 225 11.59 -0.34 22.44
C SER A 225 10.49 -0.68 23.45
N LYS A 226 10.78 -0.58 24.76
CA LYS A 226 9.78 -0.76 25.83
C LYS A 226 8.71 0.33 25.80
N ILE A 227 9.11 1.59 25.63
CA ILE A 227 8.15 2.72 25.55
C ILE A 227 7.27 2.55 24.31
N LEU A 228 7.87 2.19 23.16
CA LEU A 228 7.15 1.98 21.91
C LEU A 228 6.13 0.85 22.05
N LEU A 229 6.51 -0.29 22.60
CA LEU A 229 5.62 -1.42 22.85
C LEU A 229 4.45 -1.01 23.77
N HIS A 230 4.73 -0.26 24.84
CA HIS A 230 3.71 0.20 25.76
C HIS A 230 2.66 1.10 25.07
N ILE A 231 3.13 2.06 24.26
CA ILE A 231 2.26 2.98 23.52
C ILE A 231 1.44 2.21 22.47
N SER A 232 2.10 1.37 21.67
CA SER A 232 1.51 0.57 20.62
C SER A 232 0.38 -0.31 21.17
N THR A 233 0.66 -1.09 22.21
CA THR A 233 -0.34 -1.95 22.85
C THR A 233 -1.52 -1.15 23.40
N ARG A 234 -1.27 -0.02 24.06
CA ARG A 234 -2.35 0.83 24.61
C ARG A 234 -3.22 1.47 23.54
N ILE A 235 -2.62 1.94 22.46
CA ILE A 235 -3.35 2.51 21.31
C ILE A 235 -4.18 1.40 20.67
N ASN A 236 -3.62 0.22 20.44
CA ASN A 236 -4.30 -0.91 19.83
C ASN A 236 -5.52 -1.36 20.65
N ILE A 237 -5.35 -1.55 21.97
CA ILE A 237 -6.46 -1.89 22.88
C ILE A 237 -7.54 -0.80 22.81
N SER A 238 -7.17 0.48 22.83
CA SER A 238 -8.14 1.58 22.79
C SER A 238 -8.91 1.61 21.46
N LEU A 239 -8.22 1.42 20.32
CA LEU A 239 -8.84 1.38 18.99
C LEU A 239 -9.80 0.20 18.84
N ILE A 240 -9.38 -0.99 19.25
CA ILE A 240 -10.20 -2.20 19.18
C ILE A 240 -11.40 -2.10 20.13
N SER A 241 -11.19 -1.58 21.35
CA SER A 241 -12.28 -1.36 22.31
C SER A 241 -13.33 -0.38 21.78
N ASP A 242 -12.89 0.76 21.22
CA ASP A 242 -13.79 1.75 20.60
C ASP A 242 -14.52 1.16 19.38
N PHE A 243 -13.86 0.30 18.63
CA PHE A 243 -14.49 -0.43 17.53
C PHE A 243 -15.60 -1.35 18.03
N PHE A 244 -15.33 -2.17 19.06
CA PHE A 244 -16.36 -3.06 19.63
C PHE A 244 -17.52 -2.29 20.26
N ILE A 245 -17.26 -1.20 20.99
CA ILE A 245 -18.31 -0.35 21.55
C ILE A 245 -19.23 0.19 20.43
N LYS A 246 -18.65 0.61 19.30
CA LYS A 246 -19.45 1.08 18.15
C LYS A 246 -20.18 -0.07 17.47
N LEU A 247 -19.51 -1.23 17.31
CA LEU A 247 -20.10 -2.41 16.69
C LEU A 247 -21.33 -2.89 17.46
N MET A 248 -21.24 -2.95 18.81
CA MET A 248 -22.36 -3.38 19.66
C MET A 248 -23.54 -2.42 19.64
N LYS A 249 -23.35 -1.16 19.23
CA LYS A 249 -24.44 -0.17 19.08
C LYS A 249 -25.14 -0.26 17.72
N LEU A 250 -24.66 -1.09 16.80
CA LEU A 250 -25.29 -1.24 15.48
C LEU A 250 -26.55 -2.11 15.56
N PRO A 251 -27.57 -1.84 14.72
CA PRO A 251 -28.81 -2.62 14.71
C PRO A 251 -28.54 -4.04 14.15
N MET A 252 -29.38 -5.01 14.53
CA MET A 252 -29.29 -6.41 14.07
C MET A 252 -29.22 -6.55 12.55
N LYS A 253 -29.99 -5.74 11.79
CA LYS A 253 -29.97 -5.73 10.33
C LYS A 253 -28.55 -5.56 9.74
N PHE A 254 -27.64 -4.88 10.44
CA PHE A 254 -26.24 -4.75 10.02
C PHE A 254 -25.53 -6.10 10.01
N PHE A 255 -25.74 -6.93 11.04
CA PHE A 255 -25.11 -8.24 11.17
C PHE A 255 -25.68 -9.26 10.19
N ASP A 256 -26.95 -9.12 9.81
CA ASP A 256 -27.59 -9.95 8.79
C ASP A 256 -27.00 -9.71 7.38
N THR A 257 -26.50 -8.50 7.11
CA THR A 257 -25.99 -8.10 5.79
C THR A 257 -24.46 -8.22 5.66
N LYS A 258 -23.71 -8.31 6.77
CA LYS A 258 -22.25 -8.36 6.75
C LYS A 258 -21.70 -9.74 7.02
N LEU A 259 -20.64 -10.11 6.28
CA LEU A 259 -19.92 -11.35 6.53
C LEU A 259 -19.00 -11.17 7.75
N MET A 260 -18.88 -12.22 8.57
CA MET A 260 -17.99 -12.23 9.71
C MET A 260 -16.52 -11.96 9.30
N GLY A 261 -16.11 -12.46 8.13
CA GLY A 261 -14.78 -12.23 7.58
C GLY A 261 -14.47 -10.75 7.34
N ASP A 262 -15.45 -9.95 6.90
CA ASP A 262 -15.27 -8.50 6.69
C ASP A 262 -15.06 -7.77 8.03
N LEU A 263 -15.70 -8.22 9.10
CA LEU A 263 -15.54 -7.64 10.43
C LEU A 263 -14.17 -7.97 11.02
N LEU A 264 -13.73 -9.22 10.88
CA LEU A 264 -12.39 -9.65 11.30
C LEU A 264 -11.30 -8.91 10.51
N GLN A 265 -11.48 -8.73 9.20
CA GLN A 265 -10.55 -7.95 8.36
C GLN A 265 -10.40 -6.51 8.87
N ARG A 266 -11.49 -5.86 9.29
CA ARG A 266 -11.45 -4.50 9.85
C ARG A 266 -10.66 -4.43 11.16
N ILE A 267 -10.70 -5.49 11.99
CA ILE A 267 -9.87 -5.57 13.21
C ILE A 267 -8.38 -5.66 12.84
N GLU A 268 -8.03 -6.44 11.81
CA GLU A 268 -6.66 -6.51 11.30
C GLU A 268 -6.21 -5.16 10.70
N ASP A 269 -7.09 -4.45 10.02
CA ASP A 269 -6.79 -3.11 9.49
C ASP A 269 -6.48 -2.09 10.61
N HIS A 270 -7.14 -2.20 11.77
CA HIS A 270 -6.77 -1.38 12.94
C HIS A 270 -5.34 -1.64 13.41
N ARG A 271 -4.87 -2.88 13.36
CA ARG A 271 -3.49 -3.24 13.68
C ARG A 271 -2.49 -2.61 12.71
N ARG A 272 -2.82 -2.55 11.41
CA ARG A 272 -1.99 -1.86 10.42
C ARG A 272 -1.92 -0.35 10.68
N VAL A 273 -3.07 0.26 11.00
CA VAL A 273 -3.13 1.68 11.36
C VAL A 273 -2.29 1.97 12.62
N GLU A 274 -2.39 1.12 13.63
CA GLU A 274 -1.59 1.25 14.86
C GLU A 274 -0.09 1.14 14.55
N GLN A 275 0.34 0.13 13.79
CA GLN A 275 1.73 -0.06 13.40
C GLN A 275 2.27 1.13 12.59
N PHE A 276 1.46 1.68 11.69
CA PHE A 276 1.81 2.90 10.95
C PHE A 276 1.99 4.10 11.87
N LEU A 277 1.06 4.33 12.79
CA LEU A 277 1.08 5.49 13.71
C LEU A 277 2.23 5.43 14.72
N THR A 278 2.64 4.25 15.14
CA THR A 278 3.66 4.07 16.19
C THR A 278 5.02 3.73 15.61
N SER A 279 5.16 2.56 15.00
CA SER A 279 6.47 2.06 14.57
C SER A 279 6.96 2.73 13.28
N SER A 280 6.13 2.72 12.22
CA SER A 280 6.56 3.19 10.90
C SER A 280 6.82 4.68 10.86
N SER A 281 5.92 5.49 11.42
CA SER A 281 6.07 6.96 11.46
C SER A 281 7.28 7.39 12.28
N LEU A 282 7.53 6.71 13.40
CA LEU A 282 8.69 7.01 14.26
C LEU A 282 10.01 6.63 13.59
N SER A 283 10.06 5.46 12.96
CA SER A 283 11.24 5.02 12.19
C SER A 283 11.55 5.97 11.05
N LEU A 284 10.52 6.48 10.38
CA LEU A 284 10.66 7.45 9.30
C LEU A 284 11.23 8.79 9.80
N LEU A 285 10.71 9.32 10.91
CA LEU A 285 11.24 10.52 11.54
C LEU A 285 12.71 10.34 11.94
N PHE A 286 13.06 9.19 12.52
CA PHE A 286 14.42 8.85 12.87
C PHE A 286 15.34 8.80 11.64
N SER A 287 14.90 8.11 10.59
CA SER A 287 15.68 8.00 9.35
C SER A 287 15.92 9.36 8.71
N PHE A 288 14.88 10.21 8.69
CA PHE A 288 15.00 11.58 8.17
C PHE A 288 16.00 12.41 9.00
N PHE A 289 15.88 12.34 10.33
CA PHE A 289 16.80 13.07 11.22
C PHE A 289 18.24 12.58 11.08
N THR A 290 18.45 11.26 11.08
CA THR A 290 19.76 10.64 10.88
C THR A 290 20.36 11.02 9.54
N PHE A 291 19.56 10.96 8.46
CA PHE A 291 19.97 11.38 7.12
C PHE A 291 20.42 12.85 7.10
N LEU A 292 19.66 13.73 7.75
CA LEU A 292 19.99 15.16 7.82
C LEU A 292 21.28 15.40 8.59
N VAL A 293 21.43 14.82 9.78
CA VAL A 293 22.62 15.00 10.64
C VAL A 293 23.87 14.47 9.95
N PHE A 294 23.87 13.21 9.52
CA PHE A 294 25.04 12.63 8.85
C PHE A 294 25.30 13.24 7.46
N GLY A 295 24.23 13.68 6.76
CA GLY A 295 24.38 14.42 5.51
C GLY A 295 25.12 15.75 5.69
N ILE A 296 24.76 16.52 6.73
CA ILE A 296 25.47 17.77 7.07
C ILE A 296 26.94 17.48 7.41
N VAL A 297 27.19 16.47 8.23
CA VAL A 297 28.57 16.10 8.59
C VAL A 297 29.37 15.71 7.36
N LEU A 298 28.80 14.90 6.47
CA LEU A 298 29.46 14.51 5.22
C LEU A 298 29.76 15.74 4.33
N ALA A 299 28.84 16.69 4.24
CA ALA A 299 29.03 17.93 3.50
C ALA A 299 30.16 18.81 4.08
N VAL A 300 30.31 18.83 5.42
CA VAL A 300 31.40 19.55 6.11
C VAL A 300 32.73 18.86 5.87
N TYR A 301 32.78 17.54 5.85
CA TYR A 301 34.00 16.80 5.54
C TYR A 301 34.49 17.03 4.10
N ASN A 302 33.60 16.86 3.13
CA ASN A 302 33.92 17.09 1.71
C ASN A 302 32.63 17.25 0.89
N LEU A 303 32.42 18.46 0.36
CA LEU A 303 31.25 18.80 -0.44
C LEU A 303 31.14 17.95 -1.73
N GLY A 304 32.29 17.62 -2.36
CA GLY A 304 32.31 16.79 -3.58
C GLY A 304 31.82 15.38 -3.31
N ILE A 305 32.25 14.77 -2.21
CA ILE A 305 31.78 13.44 -1.78
C ILE A 305 30.29 13.47 -1.45
N PHE A 306 29.82 14.52 -0.77
CA PHE A 306 28.39 14.70 -0.46
C PHE A 306 27.54 14.80 -1.73
N LEU A 307 27.98 15.55 -2.75
CA LEU A 307 27.25 15.66 -4.02
C LEU A 307 27.18 14.34 -4.77
N VAL A 308 28.26 13.55 -4.80
CA VAL A 308 28.26 12.21 -5.39
C VAL A 308 27.31 11.27 -4.63
N PHE A 309 27.32 11.34 -3.31
CA PHE A 309 26.38 10.58 -2.47
C PHE A 309 24.93 10.96 -2.78
N LEU A 310 24.62 12.24 -2.87
CA LEU A 310 23.27 12.76 -3.14
C LEU A 310 22.81 12.36 -4.54
N PHE A 311 23.69 12.47 -5.54
CA PHE A 311 23.39 12.06 -6.91
C PHE A 311 23.11 10.54 -6.99
N GLY A 312 23.98 9.71 -6.42
CA GLY A 312 23.79 8.26 -6.41
C GLY A 312 22.53 7.83 -5.65
N THR A 313 22.21 8.50 -4.54
CA THR A 313 20.96 8.26 -3.77
C THR A 313 19.72 8.68 -4.57
N SER A 314 19.79 9.79 -5.32
CA SER A 314 18.71 10.21 -6.21
C SER A 314 18.49 9.20 -7.35
N LEU A 315 19.58 8.71 -7.96
CA LEU A 315 19.50 7.67 -8.99
C LEU A 315 18.89 6.36 -8.45
N TYR A 316 19.27 5.97 -7.23
CA TYR A 316 18.67 4.84 -6.52
C TYR A 316 17.16 5.04 -6.29
N ALA A 317 16.74 6.22 -5.84
CA ALA A 317 15.33 6.54 -5.65
C ALA A 317 14.53 6.50 -6.97
N VAL A 318 15.07 7.07 -8.04
CA VAL A 318 14.45 7.02 -9.38
C VAL A 318 14.31 5.57 -9.87
N TRP A 319 15.36 4.76 -9.71
CA TRP A 319 15.32 3.34 -10.07
C TRP A 319 14.15 2.62 -9.39
N ILE A 320 13.97 2.82 -8.11
CA ILE A 320 12.89 2.20 -7.34
C ILE A 320 11.52 2.68 -7.80
N ILE A 321 11.34 3.99 -8.02
CA ILE A 321 10.07 4.59 -8.48
C ILE A 321 9.61 3.99 -9.82
N LEU A 322 10.52 3.67 -10.72
CA LEU A 322 10.19 3.04 -12.02
C LEU A 322 9.47 1.69 -11.86
N PHE A 323 9.78 0.94 -10.81
CA PHE A 323 9.17 -0.37 -10.56
C PHE A 323 7.82 -0.30 -9.83
N LEU A 324 7.48 0.83 -9.19
CA LEU A 324 6.27 0.98 -8.37
C LEU A 324 4.99 0.59 -9.12
N LYS A 325 4.83 1.07 -10.35
CA LYS A 325 3.63 0.78 -11.15
C LYS A 325 3.43 -0.71 -11.41
N LYS A 326 4.50 -1.41 -11.81
CA LYS A 326 4.45 -2.84 -12.12
C LYS A 326 4.26 -3.69 -10.86
N ARG A 327 4.92 -3.30 -9.76
CA ARG A 327 4.75 -3.93 -8.45
C ARG A 327 3.31 -3.83 -7.98
N ARG A 328 2.71 -2.64 -8.03
CA ARG A 328 1.31 -2.42 -7.66
C ARG A 328 0.34 -3.32 -8.42
N GLN A 329 0.57 -3.55 -9.72
CA GLN A 329 -0.24 -4.47 -10.51
C GLN A 329 -0.11 -5.92 -10.05
N LEU A 330 1.13 -6.34 -9.70
CA LEU A 330 1.38 -7.70 -9.18
C LEU A 330 0.80 -7.87 -7.77
N ASP A 331 0.86 -6.85 -6.91
CA ASP A 331 0.28 -6.88 -5.58
C ASP A 331 -1.25 -7.04 -5.64
N TYR A 332 -1.94 -6.40 -6.60
CA TYR A 332 -3.37 -6.63 -6.82
C TYR A 332 -3.67 -8.07 -7.24
N LYS A 333 -2.88 -8.63 -8.18
CA LYS A 333 -3.05 -10.03 -8.60
C LYS A 333 -2.78 -11.00 -7.44
N TYR A 334 -1.72 -10.73 -6.68
CA TYR A 334 -1.41 -11.52 -5.48
C TYR A 334 -2.56 -11.49 -4.48
N PHE A 335 -3.09 -10.31 -4.19
CA PHE A 335 -4.20 -10.14 -3.24
C PHE A 335 -5.45 -10.90 -3.69
N GLU A 336 -5.79 -10.86 -4.99
CA GLU A 336 -6.91 -11.60 -5.57
C GLU A 336 -6.72 -13.12 -5.40
N GLN A 337 -5.54 -13.66 -5.78
CA GLN A 337 -5.26 -15.08 -5.67
C GLN A 337 -5.12 -15.55 -4.22
N ALA A 338 -4.51 -14.76 -3.36
CA ALA A 338 -4.43 -15.04 -1.94
C ALA A 338 -5.82 -15.06 -1.27
N GLY A 339 -6.71 -14.15 -1.67
CA GLY A 339 -8.11 -14.15 -1.23
C GLY A 339 -8.85 -15.40 -1.70
N ARG A 340 -8.68 -15.80 -2.96
CA ARG A 340 -9.27 -17.03 -3.51
C ARG A 340 -8.76 -18.27 -2.76
N ASN A 341 -7.47 -18.36 -2.52
CA ASN A 341 -6.86 -19.45 -1.76
C ASN A 341 -7.44 -19.52 -0.33
N ARG A 342 -7.55 -18.39 0.36
CA ARG A 342 -8.12 -18.33 1.71
C ARG A 342 -9.58 -18.81 1.72
N ASN A 343 -10.39 -18.41 0.74
CA ASN A 343 -11.78 -18.83 0.63
C ASN A 343 -11.91 -20.33 0.37
N VAL A 344 -11.12 -20.90 -0.55
CA VAL A 344 -11.14 -22.34 -0.84
C VAL A 344 -10.68 -23.14 0.39
N THR A 345 -9.61 -22.70 1.07
CA THR A 345 -9.14 -23.32 2.30
C THR A 345 -10.21 -23.30 3.40
N TYR A 346 -10.89 -22.15 3.57
CA TYR A 346 -11.98 -22.03 4.53
C TYR A 346 -13.16 -22.95 4.19
N GLN A 347 -13.55 -23.03 2.92
CA GLN A 347 -14.60 -23.95 2.46
C GLN A 347 -14.24 -25.40 2.67
N LEU A 348 -12.98 -25.80 2.42
CA LEU A 348 -12.48 -27.15 2.66
C LEU A 348 -12.59 -27.54 4.13
N ILE A 349 -12.16 -26.65 5.03
CA ILE A 349 -12.14 -26.94 6.47
C ILE A 349 -13.58 -27.01 7.02
N ASN A 350 -14.41 -26.02 6.69
CA ASN A 350 -15.78 -25.98 7.20
C ASN A 350 -16.71 -27.02 6.56
N GLY A 351 -16.50 -27.33 5.27
CA GLY A 351 -17.26 -28.35 4.56
C GLY A 351 -16.69 -29.75 4.64
N MET A 352 -15.73 -30.00 5.54
CA MET A 352 -15.04 -31.30 5.61
C MET A 352 -15.99 -32.46 5.86
N GLN A 353 -17.03 -32.24 6.64
CA GLN A 353 -18.05 -33.26 6.94
C GLN A 353 -18.84 -33.65 5.67
N GLU A 354 -19.30 -32.67 4.89
CA GLU A 354 -19.98 -32.90 3.62
C GLU A 354 -19.06 -33.54 2.58
N ILE A 355 -17.80 -33.09 2.50
CA ILE A 355 -16.79 -33.64 1.61
C ILE A 355 -16.59 -35.15 1.90
N LYS A 356 -16.52 -35.51 3.17
CA LYS A 356 -16.39 -36.88 3.62
C LYS A 356 -17.62 -37.74 3.32
N LEU A 357 -18.82 -37.19 3.55
CA LEU A 357 -20.07 -37.85 3.26
C LEU A 357 -20.28 -38.14 1.76
N GLN A 358 -19.80 -37.20 0.90
CA GLN A 358 -19.91 -37.31 -0.55
C GLN A 358 -18.74 -38.04 -1.22
N GLY A 359 -17.67 -38.40 -0.48
CA GLY A 359 -16.49 -39.06 -1.03
C GLY A 359 -15.75 -38.24 -2.11
N CYS A 360 -15.79 -36.89 -2.02
CA CYS A 360 -15.23 -36.03 -3.06
C CYS A 360 -13.91 -35.35 -2.66
N GLU A 361 -13.17 -35.94 -1.72
CA GLU A 361 -11.93 -35.37 -1.16
C GLU A 361 -10.88 -35.09 -2.24
N GLN A 362 -10.69 -36.01 -3.17
CA GLN A 362 -9.69 -35.91 -4.22
C GLN A 362 -9.99 -34.72 -5.16
N ARG A 363 -11.25 -34.58 -5.58
CA ARG A 363 -11.69 -33.48 -6.43
C ARG A 363 -11.50 -32.12 -5.74
N LYS A 364 -11.86 -32.03 -4.45
CA LYS A 364 -11.71 -30.81 -3.66
C LYS A 364 -10.27 -30.44 -3.39
N ARG A 365 -9.39 -31.43 -3.23
CA ARG A 365 -7.94 -31.23 -3.14
C ARG A 365 -7.40 -30.67 -4.44
N TRP A 366 -7.78 -31.21 -5.60
CA TRP A 366 -7.35 -30.69 -6.89
C TRP A 366 -7.82 -29.25 -7.14
N GLU A 367 -9.06 -28.89 -6.80
CA GLU A 367 -9.54 -27.51 -6.86
C GLU A 367 -8.65 -26.56 -6.05
N TRP A 368 -8.17 -26.98 -4.90
CA TRP A 368 -7.24 -26.20 -4.08
C TRP A 368 -5.83 -26.16 -4.69
N GLU A 369 -5.33 -27.27 -5.22
CA GLU A 369 -4.02 -27.37 -5.88
C GLU A 369 -3.95 -26.43 -7.11
N ASP A 370 -5.02 -26.32 -7.90
CA ASP A 370 -5.12 -25.39 -9.04
C ASP A 370 -4.99 -23.93 -8.56
N VAL A 371 -5.66 -23.57 -7.47
CA VAL A 371 -5.54 -22.23 -6.88
C VAL A 371 -4.13 -21.96 -6.37
N GLN A 372 -3.45 -22.98 -5.79
CA GLN A 372 -2.05 -22.88 -5.38
C GLN A 372 -1.12 -22.69 -6.58
N ALA A 373 -1.37 -23.38 -7.68
CA ALA A 373 -0.57 -23.23 -8.90
C ALA A 373 -0.68 -21.80 -9.47
N ASP A 374 -1.87 -21.21 -9.47
CA ASP A 374 -2.06 -19.82 -9.90
C ASP A 374 -1.40 -18.81 -8.95
N LEU A 375 -1.50 -19.02 -7.64
CA LEU A 375 -0.81 -18.21 -6.63
C LEU A 375 0.72 -18.31 -6.79
N PHE A 376 1.23 -19.50 -7.06
CA PHE A 376 2.66 -19.73 -7.31
C PHE A 376 3.17 -18.97 -8.54
N LYS A 377 2.40 -18.95 -9.66
CA LYS A 377 2.76 -18.15 -10.85
C LYS A 377 2.89 -16.66 -10.53
N VAL A 378 1.96 -16.11 -9.75
CA VAL A 378 2.01 -14.70 -9.33
C VAL A 378 3.19 -14.45 -8.41
N ASN A 379 3.49 -15.36 -7.48
CA ASN A 379 4.66 -15.28 -6.59
C ASN A 379 5.97 -15.29 -7.38
N LEU A 380 6.09 -16.14 -8.41
CA LEU A 380 7.25 -16.16 -9.29
C LEU A 380 7.42 -14.84 -10.04
N GLN A 381 6.33 -14.27 -10.57
CA GLN A 381 6.39 -12.97 -11.25
C GLN A 381 6.81 -11.85 -10.29
N SER A 382 6.31 -11.88 -9.05
CA SER A 382 6.67 -10.92 -8.00
C SER A 382 8.13 -11.08 -7.60
N LEU A 383 8.61 -12.32 -7.41
CA LEU A 383 9.99 -12.63 -7.09
C LEU A 383 10.96 -12.14 -8.18
N ASN A 384 10.68 -12.44 -9.45
CA ASN A 384 11.50 -12.00 -10.57
C ASN A 384 11.58 -10.47 -10.62
N LEU A 385 10.46 -9.76 -10.44
CA LEU A 385 10.45 -8.31 -10.40
C LEU A 385 11.29 -7.77 -9.23
N GLN A 386 11.14 -8.38 -8.05
CA GLN A 386 11.89 -8.01 -6.85
C GLN A 386 13.40 -8.26 -7.04
N GLN A 387 13.79 -9.38 -7.64
CA GLN A 387 15.21 -9.69 -7.92
C GLN A 387 15.83 -8.69 -8.88
N ILE A 388 15.16 -8.34 -9.97
CA ILE A 388 15.65 -7.33 -10.93
C ILE A 388 15.81 -5.98 -10.24
N GLN A 389 14.79 -5.56 -9.47
CA GLN A 389 14.82 -4.32 -8.71
C GLN A 389 15.97 -4.31 -7.69
N GLN A 390 16.14 -5.40 -6.94
CA GLN A 390 17.18 -5.54 -5.92
C GLN A 390 18.58 -5.56 -6.53
N ALA A 391 18.78 -6.29 -7.62
CA ALA A 391 20.08 -6.33 -8.34
C ALA A 391 20.49 -4.93 -8.80
N GLY A 392 19.60 -4.17 -9.44
CA GLY A 392 19.88 -2.79 -9.83
C GLY A 392 20.13 -1.87 -8.63
N SER A 393 19.37 -2.02 -7.56
CA SER A 393 19.54 -1.25 -6.33
C SER A 393 20.91 -1.49 -5.67
N ILE A 394 21.31 -2.75 -5.55
CA ILE A 394 22.64 -3.13 -5.02
C ILE A 394 23.73 -2.56 -5.93
N THR A 395 23.60 -2.74 -7.25
CA THR A 395 24.61 -2.24 -8.20
C THR A 395 24.78 -0.72 -8.09
N ILE A 396 23.69 0.05 -8.06
CA ILE A 396 23.74 1.51 -7.94
C ILE A 396 24.40 1.92 -6.61
N ASN A 397 24.04 1.26 -5.49
CA ASN A 397 24.63 1.56 -4.20
C ASN A 397 26.12 1.21 -4.13
N GLU A 398 26.51 0.04 -4.64
CA GLU A 398 27.93 -0.36 -4.62
C GLU A 398 28.78 0.51 -5.55
N VAL A 399 28.31 0.84 -6.76
CA VAL A 399 29.02 1.77 -7.65
C VAL A 399 29.19 3.14 -6.99
N LYS A 400 28.13 3.66 -6.35
CA LYS A 400 28.21 4.90 -5.56
C LYS A 400 29.28 4.81 -4.46
N ASN A 401 29.28 3.74 -3.67
CA ASN A 401 30.22 3.54 -2.57
C ASN A 401 31.66 3.43 -3.08
N ILE A 402 31.89 2.71 -4.19
CA ILE A 402 33.21 2.59 -4.84
C ILE A 402 33.68 3.97 -5.33
N LEU A 403 32.83 4.73 -6.02
CA LEU A 403 33.17 6.07 -6.50
C LEU A 403 33.56 7.00 -5.34
N ILE A 404 32.80 6.97 -4.25
CA ILE A 404 33.10 7.77 -3.06
C ILE A 404 34.43 7.33 -2.42
N THR A 405 34.70 6.03 -2.35
CA THR A 405 35.95 5.49 -1.82
C THR A 405 37.15 5.96 -2.67
N VAL A 406 37.02 5.92 -3.99
CA VAL A 406 38.08 6.39 -4.92
C VAL A 406 38.30 7.90 -4.74
N LEU A 407 37.25 8.71 -4.65
CA LEU A 407 37.34 10.15 -4.44
C LEU A 407 38.01 10.48 -3.08
N ALA A 408 37.60 9.77 -2.02
CA ALA A 408 38.20 9.95 -0.69
C ALA A 408 39.69 9.54 -0.69
N ALA A 409 40.03 8.41 -1.30
CA ALA A 409 41.42 7.96 -1.44
C ALA A 409 42.27 8.97 -2.25
N THR A 410 41.74 9.48 -3.34
CA THR A 410 42.42 10.51 -4.15
C THR A 410 42.63 11.79 -3.36
N ALA A 411 41.64 12.22 -2.55
CA ALA A 411 41.74 13.38 -1.68
C ALA A 411 42.86 13.18 -0.58
N VAL A 412 43.01 11.95 -0.07
CA VAL A 412 44.08 11.61 0.87
C VAL A 412 45.47 11.69 0.19
N ILE A 413 45.61 11.16 -1.01
CA ILE A 413 46.86 11.20 -1.79
C ILE A 413 47.29 12.65 -2.07
N HIS A 414 46.32 13.53 -2.36
CA HIS A 414 46.60 14.94 -2.59
C HIS A 414 46.77 15.77 -1.29
N GLY A 415 46.68 15.14 -0.12
CA GLY A 415 46.85 15.81 1.17
C GLY A 415 45.67 16.69 1.61
N ASN A 416 44.53 16.61 0.91
CA ASN A 416 43.32 17.37 1.25
C ASN A 416 42.48 16.70 2.35
N MET A 417 42.75 15.43 2.66
CA MET A 417 42.12 14.65 3.72
C MET A 417 43.15 13.78 4.44
N THR A 418 42.88 13.47 5.71
CA THR A 418 43.66 12.45 6.43
C THR A 418 43.07 11.06 6.15
N LEU A 419 43.90 10.03 6.43
CA LEU A 419 43.44 8.63 6.33
C LEU A 419 42.29 8.34 7.32
N GLY A 420 42.34 8.94 8.52
CA GLY A 420 41.29 8.85 9.50
C GLY A 420 39.97 9.50 9.02
N MET A 421 40.07 10.65 8.34
CA MET A 421 38.89 11.28 7.71
C MET A 421 38.27 10.38 6.64
N MET A 422 39.04 9.71 5.81
CA MET A 422 38.54 8.75 4.81
C MET A 422 37.76 7.62 5.47
N LEU A 423 38.24 7.03 6.56
CA LEU A 423 37.55 5.98 7.29
C LEU A 423 36.28 6.51 7.99
N ALA A 424 36.30 7.73 8.51
CA ALA A 424 35.12 8.39 9.06
C ALA A 424 34.03 8.59 8.00
N VAL A 425 34.42 9.01 6.79
CA VAL A 425 33.48 9.15 5.65
C VAL A 425 32.87 7.80 5.28
N GLN A 426 33.64 6.72 5.20
CA GLN A 426 33.13 5.39 4.93
C GLN A 426 32.12 4.92 6.01
N TYR A 427 32.42 5.20 7.28
CA TYR A 427 31.50 4.92 8.37
C TYR A 427 30.18 5.70 8.21
N ILE A 428 30.27 7.00 7.91
CA ILE A 428 29.10 7.87 7.71
C ILE A 428 28.23 7.36 6.56
N ILE A 429 28.82 6.95 5.44
CA ILE A 429 28.08 6.40 4.29
C ILE A 429 27.37 5.11 4.67
N GLY A 430 28.02 4.22 5.42
CA GLY A 430 27.41 3.01 5.95
C GLY A 430 26.18 3.31 6.81
N GLN A 431 26.25 4.37 7.64
CA GLN A 431 25.13 4.80 8.48
C GLN A 431 24.01 5.49 7.68
N LEU A 432 24.29 6.11 6.54
CA LEU A 432 23.31 6.77 5.69
C LEU A 432 22.51 5.79 4.79
N ASN A 433 23.03 4.62 4.49
CA ASN A 433 22.35 3.65 3.63
C ASN A 433 21.04 3.15 4.24
N SER A 434 21.02 2.79 5.53
CA SER A 434 19.82 2.30 6.22
C SER A 434 18.66 3.32 6.27
N PRO A 435 18.88 4.60 6.65
CA PRO A 435 17.86 5.64 6.53
C PRO A 435 17.28 5.80 5.13
N VAL A 436 18.13 5.76 4.10
CA VAL A 436 17.66 5.86 2.70
C VAL A 436 16.76 4.68 2.35
N GLU A 437 17.13 3.46 2.70
CA GLU A 437 16.31 2.28 2.47
C GLU A 437 14.97 2.36 3.22
N GLN A 438 14.95 2.82 4.47
CA GLN A 438 13.73 2.98 5.25
C GLN A 438 12.79 4.05 4.67
N LEU A 439 13.32 5.20 4.22
CA LEU A 439 12.54 6.24 3.53
C LEU A 439 11.90 5.71 2.26
N ILE A 440 12.61 4.89 1.52
CA ILE A 440 12.12 4.28 0.29
C ILE A 440 11.09 3.19 0.59
N GLN A 441 11.34 2.32 1.56
CA GLN A 441 10.36 1.31 1.99
C GLN A 441 9.04 1.93 2.44
N PHE A 442 9.09 3.10 3.06
CA PHE A 442 7.88 3.84 3.44
C PHE A 442 7.04 4.25 2.22
N ILE A 443 7.64 4.55 1.08
CA ILE A 443 6.92 4.85 -0.18
C ILE A 443 6.16 3.60 -0.68
N TYR A 444 6.60 2.41 -0.29
CA TYR A 444 5.97 1.15 -0.65
C TYR A 444 4.83 0.70 0.28
N SER A 445 4.85 1.12 1.53
CA SER A 445 3.87 0.72 2.55
C SER A 445 2.59 1.54 2.50
#